data_6fd9a3718c271d2c4944aca876a95b73
#
_entry.id   6fd9a3718c271d2c4944aca876a95b73
#
_cell.length_a   1.000
_cell.length_b   1.000
_cell.length_c   1.000
_cell.angle_alpha   90.00
_cell.angle_beta   90.00
_cell.angle_gamma   90.00
#
_symmetry.space_group_name_H-M   'P 1'
#
loop_
_entity.id
_entity.type
_entity.pdbx_description
1 polymer ?
#
loop_
_entity_poly.entity_id
_entity_poly.type
_entity_poly.pdbx_seq_one_letter_code
_entity_poly.pdbx_strand_id
1 'polypeptide(L)'
;MKESIMKFTAIHRLSFTAALLAMPLAAMAQAPAMAKPSELPAGAYTLDKTHASLTWKVSHLGLANYTARFTDFDAKLTLDPKNPAAARVEATINPLSVETDYPNAAEKDFDKELATGAQWFNATKFPTITFKSTKVELTGANTATITGNLTMLGVTKPVTLAATFNGGYTQKPFAPEGVAGIGFSATGTIKRSDWGLATYVPAVGDSVQIILETEFHSAPQVKMPN
;
A
#
# COMPACT_ATOMS: atom_id res chain seq x y z
N MET A 1 40.65 19.85 -87.06
CA MET A 1 39.23 20.06 -87.19
C MET A 1 38.57 18.70 -87.08
N LYS A 2 38.01 18.34 -85.89
CA LYS A 2 37.14 17.24 -85.70
C LYS A 2 36.21 17.64 -84.55
N GLU A 3 34.94 17.86 -84.88
CA GLU A 3 33.84 18.13 -83.95
C GLU A 3 33.52 16.87 -83.17
N SER A 4 33.42 16.99 -81.87
CA SER A 4 33.02 15.90 -81.00
C SER A 4 31.56 16.17 -80.54
N ILE A 5 30.65 15.34 -80.98
CA ILE A 5 29.23 15.41 -80.68
C ILE A 5 29.02 14.84 -79.29
N MET A 6 28.50 15.67 -78.39
CA MET A 6 28.14 15.27 -77.01
C MET A 6 26.76 14.62 -77.00
N LYS A 7 26.71 13.34 -76.68
CA LYS A 7 25.44 12.59 -76.48
C LYS A 7 24.85 12.90 -75.12
N PHE A 8 23.65 13.48 -75.11
CA PHE A 8 22.84 13.63 -73.91
C PHE A 8 22.25 12.29 -73.47
N THR A 9 22.60 11.83 -72.28
CA THR A 9 22.03 10.63 -71.67
C THR A 9 20.80 11.04 -70.90
N ALA A 10 19.65 10.44 -71.18
CA ALA A 10 18.38 10.70 -70.52
C ALA A 10 18.40 10.14 -69.07
N ILE A 11 18.17 11.03 -68.10
CA ILE A 11 18.03 10.66 -66.70
C ILE A 11 16.62 10.18 -66.46
N HIS A 12 16.47 8.87 -66.20
CA HIS A 12 15.21 8.31 -65.75
C HIS A 12 14.92 8.75 -64.29
N ARG A 13 13.88 9.56 -64.11
CA ARG A 13 13.38 9.90 -62.77
C ARG A 13 12.63 8.67 -62.22
N LEU A 14 13.22 8.01 -61.24
CA LEU A 14 12.55 7.01 -60.41
C LEU A 14 11.59 7.75 -59.46
N SER A 15 10.29 7.65 -59.68
CA SER A 15 9.27 8.11 -58.75
C SER A 15 9.14 7.13 -57.60
N PHE A 16 9.68 7.48 -56.42
CA PHE A 16 9.43 6.74 -55.19
C PHE A 16 8.02 7.09 -54.67
N THR A 17 7.08 6.20 -54.86
CA THR A 17 5.77 6.27 -54.22
C THR A 17 5.95 5.79 -52.79
N ALA A 18 5.98 6.74 -51.81
CA ALA A 18 5.97 6.43 -50.39
C ALA A 18 4.58 5.88 -50.03
N ALA A 19 4.44 4.57 -49.88
CA ALA A 19 3.28 3.98 -49.26
C ALA A 19 3.32 4.27 -47.76
N LEU A 20 2.50 5.23 -47.26
CA LEU A 20 2.21 5.39 -45.86
C LEU A 20 1.47 4.14 -45.38
N LEU A 21 2.17 3.26 -44.69
CA LEU A 21 1.54 2.20 -43.88
C LEU A 21 0.86 2.91 -42.70
N ALA A 22 -0.47 3.08 -42.78
CA ALA A 22 -1.31 3.44 -41.64
C ALA A 22 -1.26 2.27 -40.64
N MET A 23 -0.38 2.34 -39.64
CA MET A 23 -0.46 1.44 -38.49
C MET A 23 -1.77 1.72 -37.77
N PRO A 24 -2.59 0.67 -37.48
CA PRO A 24 -3.74 0.87 -36.63
C PRO A 24 -3.23 1.34 -35.27
N LEU A 25 -3.70 2.52 -34.81
CA LEU A 25 -3.56 2.93 -33.43
C LEU A 25 -4.24 1.83 -32.60
N ALA A 26 -3.42 0.98 -31.96
CA ALA A 26 -3.94 0.06 -30.96
C ALA A 26 -4.67 0.93 -29.92
N ALA A 27 -5.99 0.77 -29.85
CA ALA A 27 -6.78 1.40 -28.81
C ALA A 27 -6.22 0.91 -27.47
N MET A 28 -5.46 1.75 -26.79
CA MET A 28 -5.04 1.45 -25.43
C MET A 28 -6.32 1.34 -24.61
N ALA A 29 -6.59 0.15 -24.10
CA ALA A 29 -7.72 -0.08 -23.21
C ALA A 29 -7.58 0.91 -22.06
N GLN A 30 -8.49 1.85 -21.96
CA GLN A 30 -8.50 2.85 -20.89
C GLN A 30 -8.77 2.11 -19.58
N ALA A 31 -7.94 2.37 -18.56
CA ALA A 31 -8.18 1.80 -17.24
C ALA A 31 -9.62 2.12 -16.80
N PRO A 32 -10.33 1.17 -16.15
CA PRO A 32 -11.68 1.42 -15.68
C PRO A 32 -11.70 2.64 -14.78
N ALA A 33 -12.74 3.49 -14.93
CA ALA A 33 -12.90 4.66 -14.09
C ALA A 33 -13.17 4.25 -12.63
N MET A 34 -12.51 4.92 -11.68
CA MET A 34 -12.80 4.72 -10.26
C MET A 34 -14.20 5.20 -9.92
N ALA A 35 -14.88 4.49 -9.04
CA ALA A 35 -16.18 4.86 -8.50
C ALA A 35 -16.06 6.07 -7.56
N LYS A 36 -17.09 6.89 -7.48
CA LYS A 36 -17.21 7.86 -6.40
C LYS A 36 -17.35 7.13 -5.06
N PRO A 37 -16.85 7.67 -3.95
CA PRO A 37 -16.98 7.02 -2.65
C PRO A 37 -18.43 6.58 -2.33
N SER A 38 -19.42 7.42 -2.65
CA SER A 38 -20.84 7.16 -2.40
C SER A 38 -21.45 6.02 -3.21
N GLU A 39 -20.79 5.57 -4.27
CA GLU A 39 -21.24 4.47 -5.14
C GLU A 39 -20.75 3.10 -4.65
N LEU A 40 -19.77 3.08 -3.74
CA LEU A 40 -19.22 1.87 -3.19
C LEU A 40 -20.25 1.16 -2.29
N PRO A 41 -20.29 -0.18 -2.23
CA PRO A 41 -21.19 -0.89 -1.34
C PRO A 41 -20.82 -0.65 0.13
N ALA A 42 -21.84 -0.49 0.97
CA ALA A 42 -21.66 -0.52 2.41
C ALA A 42 -21.46 -1.97 2.88
N GLY A 43 -20.68 -2.15 3.95
CA GLY A 43 -20.48 -3.46 4.56
C GLY A 43 -19.06 -3.74 5.02
N ALA A 44 -18.75 -5.02 5.14
CA ALA A 44 -17.45 -5.51 5.55
C ALA A 44 -16.52 -5.70 4.34
N TYR A 45 -15.28 -5.29 4.53
CA TYR A 45 -14.20 -5.45 3.59
C TYR A 45 -13.03 -6.16 4.28
N THR A 46 -12.37 -7.04 3.57
CA THR A 46 -11.18 -7.76 4.02
C THR A 46 -9.94 -7.27 3.28
N LEU A 47 -8.80 -7.26 3.97
CA LEU A 47 -7.52 -6.88 3.40
C LEU A 47 -7.15 -7.82 2.25
N ASP A 48 -6.75 -7.25 1.13
CA ASP A 48 -6.05 -7.97 0.08
C ASP A 48 -4.56 -8.03 0.45
N LYS A 49 -4.14 -9.13 1.06
CA LYS A 49 -2.76 -9.32 1.53
C LYS A 49 -1.73 -9.27 0.40
N THR A 50 -2.15 -9.47 -0.85
CA THR A 50 -1.25 -9.43 -2.01
C THR A 50 -0.93 -8.01 -2.46
N HIS A 51 -1.76 -7.04 -2.06
CA HIS A 51 -1.61 -5.63 -2.39
C HIS A 51 -1.62 -4.75 -1.13
N ALA A 52 -0.93 -5.22 -0.08
CA ALA A 52 -0.83 -4.50 1.17
C ALA A 52 0.62 -4.47 1.67
N SER A 53 0.99 -3.38 2.32
CA SER A 53 2.27 -3.24 2.99
C SER A 53 2.14 -2.50 4.32
N LEU A 54 2.91 -2.96 5.31
CA LEU A 54 3.09 -2.32 6.61
C LEU A 54 4.58 -2.13 6.84
N THR A 55 5.05 -0.92 6.62
CA THR A 55 6.44 -0.51 6.76
C THR A 55 6.60 0.43 7.95
N TRP A 56 7.73 0.36 8.63
CA TRP A 56 8.08 1.29 9.68
C TRP A 56 9.51 1.80 9.53
N LYS A 57 9.77 3.00 10.07
CA LYS A 57 11.07 3.66 10.02
C LYS A 57 11.43 4.21 11.39
N VAL A 58 12.70 4.06 11.76
CA VAL A 58 13.27 4.62 12.99
C VAL A 58 14.63 5.23 12.71
N SER A 59 14.92 6.39 13.29
CA SER A 59 16.24 7.03 13.16
C SER A 59 17.33 6.16 13.80
N HIS A 60 18.42 5.96 13.08
CA HIS A 60 19.62 5.27 13.56
C HIS A 60 20.77 6.26 13.63
N LEU A 61 21.20 6.61 14.85
CA LEU A 61 22.28 7.56 15.16
C LEU A 61 22.10 8.95 14.52
N GLY A 62 20.91 9.31 14.09
CA GLY A 62 20.66 10.53 13.31
C GLY A 62 21.23 10.53 11.90
N LEU A 63 21.85 9.44 11.46
CA LEU A 63 22.51 9.32 10.15
C LEU A 63 21.54 8.86 9.06
N ALA A 64 20.64 7.95 9.38
CA ALA A 64 19.67 7.39 8.45
C ALA A 64 18.41 6.95 9.19
N ASN A 65 17.33 6.73 8.45
CA ASN A 65 16.16 6.03 8.96
C ASN A 65 16.26 4.55 8.58
N TYR A 66 16.44 3.71 9.60
CA TYR A 66 16.35 2.27 9.41
C TYR A 66 14.91 1.90 9.06
N THR A 67 14.72 1.10 8.02
CA THR A 67 13.41 0.73 7.50
C THR A 67 13.22 -0.76 7.59
N ALA A 68 12.07 -1.20 8.07
CA ALA A 68 11.67 -2.60 8.09
C ALA A 68 10.16 -2.72 7.88
N ARG A 69 9.67 -3.94 7.76
CA ARG A 69 8.25 -4.22 7.49
C ARG A 69 7.77 -5.43 8.29
N PHE A 70 6.44 -5.58 8.36
CA PHE A 70 5.82 -6.84 8.75
C PHE A 70 5.17 -7.43 7.50
N THR A 71 5.47 -8.68 7.18
CA THR A 71 4.99 -9.36 5.98
C THR A 71 3.73 -10.17 6.20
N ASP A 72 3.38 -10.44 7.46
CA ASP A 72 2.12 -11.11 7.82
C ASP A 72 1.29 -10.23 8.75
N PHE A 73 0.30 -9.59 8.18
CA PHE A 73 -0.73 -8.85 8.89
C PHE A 73 -2.07 -9.01 8.17
N ASP A 74 -3.15 -8.74 8.89
CA ASP A 74 -4.51 -8.77 8.38
C ASP A 74 -5.29 -7.57 8.89
N ALA A 75 -6.32 -7.18 8.16
CA ALA A 75 -7.21 -6.11 8.58
C ALA A 75 -8.64 -6.33 8.06
N LYS A 76 -9.59 -5.88 8.86
CA LYS A 76 -11.01 -5.82 8.51
C LYS A 76 -11.47 -4.38 8.58
N LEU A 77 -12.19 -3.95 7.58
CA LEU A 77 -12.80 -2.63 7.52
C LEU A 77 -14.31 -2.80 7.40
N THR A 78 -15.06 -2.13 8.26
CA THR A 78 -16.51 -1.93 8.09
C THR A 78 -16.70 -0.51 7.63
N LEU A 79 -17.35 -0.33 6.49
CA LEU A 79 -17.55 0.98 5.85
C LEU A 79 -19.00 1.15 5.43
N ASP A 80 -19.59 2.30 5.78
CA ASP A 80 -20.74 2.87 5.10
C ASP A 80 -20.28 4.13 4.35
N PRO A 81 -20.22 4.11 3.02
CA PRO A 81 -19.78 5.27 2.24
C PRO A 81 -20.66 6.50 2.39
N LYS A 82 -21.91 6.34 2.86
CA LYS A 82 -22.82 7.46 3.18
C LYS A 82 -22.54 8.05 4.55
N ASN A 83 -21.85 7.30 5.43
CA ASN A 83 -21.44 7.73 6.76
C ASN A 83 -20.02 7.26 7.07
N PRO A 84 -19.00 7.75 6.35
CA PRO A 84 -17.62 7.27 6.48
C PRO A 84 -17.02 7.52 7.88
N ALA A 85 -17.54 8.48 8.64
CA ALA A 85 -17.13 8.70 10.03
C ALA A 85 -17.51 7.53 10.97
N ALA A 86 -18.48 6.70 10.58
CA ALA A 86 -18.84 5.48 11.32
C ALA A 86 -17.95 4.27 10.99
N ALA A 87 -16.99 4.41 10.07
CA ALA A 87 -16.09 3.33 9.69
C ALA A 87 -15.34 2.74 10.90
N ARG A 88 -15.06 1.45 10.84
CA ARG A 88 -14.29 0.71 11.85
C ARG A 88 -13.23 -0.12 11.17
N VAL A 89 -12.01 -0.03 11.70
CA VAL A 89 -10.85 -0.83 11.27
C VAL A 89 -10.34 -1.64 12.44
N GLU A 90 -10.12 -2.91 12.21
CA GLU A 90 -9.40 -3.81 13.11
C GLU A 90 -8.25 -4.46 12.35
N ALA A 91 -7.04 -4.40 12.91
CA ALA A 91 -5.86 -5.02 12.32
C ALA A 91 -5.15 -5.94 13.33
N THR A 92 -4.53 -6.97 12.79
CA THR A 92 -3.74 -7.96 13.51
C THR A 92 -2.42 -8.15 12.80
N ILE A 93 -1.31 -8.00 13.50
CA ILE A 93 0.04 -8.13 12.95
C ILE A 93 0.77 -9.25 13.69
N ASN A 94 1.41 -10.13 12.93
CA ASN A 94 2.28 -11.17 13.46
C ASN A 94 3.69 -10.61 13.64
N PRO A 95 4.19 -10.40 14.88
CA PRO A 95 5.54 -9.86 15.09
C PRO A 95 6.67 -10.80 14.62
N LEU A 96 6.40 -12.11 14.44
CA LEU A 96 7.38 -13.04 13.86
C LEU A 96 7.66 -12.77 12.39
N SER A 97 6.81 -11.96 11.72
CA SER A 97 6.96 -11.62 10.31
C SER A 97 7.75 -10.34 10.07
N VAL A 98 8.48 -9.85 11.06
CA VAL A 98 9.35 -8.69 10.86
C VAL A 98 10.48 -9.04 9.88
N GLU A 99 10.68 -8.19 8.90
CA GLU A 99 11.76 -8.28 7.91
C GLU A 99 12.50 -6.95 7.82
N THR A 100 13.82 -7.01 7.90
CA THR A 100 14.71 -5.83 7.94
C THR A 100 15.61 -5.70 6.71
N ASP A 101 15.60 -6.68 5.83
CA ASP A 101 16.56 -6.81 4.72
C ASP A 101 18.04 -6.77 5.22
N TYR A 102 18.30 -7.27 6.46
CA TYR A 102 19.62 -7.25 7.05
C TYR A 102 20.57 -8.16 6.22
N PRO A 103 21.71 -7.62 5.75
CA PRO A 103 22.68 -8.43 5.02
C PRO A 103 23.31 -9.46 5.96
N ASN A 104 23.81 -10.56 5.41
CA ASN A 104 24.49 -11.61 6.17
C ASN A 104 23.61 -12.33 7.21
N ALA A 105 22.37 -12.61 6.86
CA ALA A 105 21.46 -13.34 7.76
C ALA A 105 22.02 -14.69 8.25
N ALA A 106 22.96 -15.31 7.51
CA ALA A 106 23.66 -16.51 7.94
C ALA A 106 24.60 -16.30 9.13
N GLU A 107 25.13 -15.08 9.31
CA GLU A 107 26.01 -14.72 10.43
C GLU A 107 25.18 -14.19 11.61
N LYS A 108 24.14 -13.45 11.32
CA LYS A 108 23.24 -12.84 12.31
C LYS A 108 21.82 -12.79 11.78
N ASP A 109 20.96 -13.62 12.33
CA ASP A 109 19.51 -13.58 12.07
C ASP A 109 18.89 -12.43 12.86
N PHE A 110 19.01 -11.21 12.30
CA PHE A 110 18.54 -10.00 12.98
C PHE A 110 17.01 -9.91 13.03
N ASP A 111 16.32 -10.45 12.03
CA ASP A 111 14.85 -10.52 12.00
C ASP A 111 14.34 -11.38 13.16
N LYS A 112 14.94 -12.55 13.36
CA LYS A 112 14.63 -13.43 14.50
C LYS A 112 14.97 -12.76 15.84
N GLU A 113 16.11 -12.06 15.94
CA GLU A 113 16.47 -11.30 17.14
C GLU A 113 15.41 -10.25 17.49
N LEU A 114 14.95 -9.46 16.50
CA LEU A 114 13.90 -8.49 16.69
C LEU A 114 12.56 -9.15 17.04
N ALA A 115 12.21 -10.22 16.35
CA ALA A 115 10.95 -10.92 16.56
C ALA A 115 10.87 -11.52 17.97
N THR A 116 11.92 -12.21 18.44
CA THR A 116 11.86 -13.07 19.64
C THR A 116 12.58 -12.52 20.85
N GLY A 117 13.50 -11.58 20.67
CA GLY A 117 14.29 -11.00 21.77
C GLY A 117 13.41 -10.32 22.82
N ALA A 118 13.71 -10.56 24.10
CA ALA A 118 12.92 -10.06 25.24
C ALA A 118 12.90 -8.52 25.32
N GLN A 119 13.93 -7.84 24.80
CA GLN A 119 14.03 -6.38 24.68
C GLN A 119 13.43 -5.82 23.40
N TRP A 120 12.90 -6.69 22.53
CA TRP A 120 12.27 -6.35 21.26
C TRP A 120 10.80 -6.76 21.23
N PHE A 121 10.31 -7.31 20.13
CA PHE A 121 8.89 -7.68 20.03
C PHE A 121 8.48 -8.85 20.91
N ASN A 122 9.43 -9.69 21.36
CA ASN A 122 9.18 -10.81 22.30
C ASN A 122 7.95 -11.66 21.88
N ALA A 123 7.90 -12.02 20.59
CA ALA A 123 6.77 -12.67 19.99
C ALA A 123 6.38 -14.01 20.64
N THR A 124 7.31 -14.68 21.30
CA THR A 124 7.04 -15.90 22.07
C THR A 124 6.05 -15.64 23.21
N LYS A 125 6.15 -14.48 23.86
CA LYS A 125 5.25 -14.06 24.94
C LYS A 125 4.07 -13.26 24.45
N PHE A 126 4.28 -12.47 23.40
CA PHE A 126 3.30 -11.55 22.82
C PHE A 126 3.15 -11.83 21.31
N PRO A 127 2.45 -12.90 20.93
CA PRO A 127 2.44 -13.40 19.53
C PRO A 127 1.65 -12.50 18.57
N THR A 128 1.02 -11.45 19.07
CA THR A 128 0.13 -10.62 18.25
C THR A 128 0.23 -9.16 18.66
N ILE A 129 0.33 -8.28 17.67
CA ILE A 129 0.10 -6.84 17.80
C ILE A 129 -1.30 -6.58 17.21
N THR A 130 -2.11 -5.75 17.87
CA THR A 130 -3.48 -5.44 17.40
C THR A 130 -3.72 -3.95 17.38
N PHE A 131 -4.49 -3.51 16.39
CA PHE A 131 -5.04 -2.16 16.34
C PHE A 131 -6.56 -2.21 16.18
N LYS A 132 -7.29 -1.39 16.95
CA LYS A 132 -8.74 -1.22 16.84
C LYS A 132 -9.09 0.25 16.83
N SER A 133 -9.69 0.72 15.73
CA SER A 133 -10.13 2.11 15.64
C SER A 133 -11.21 2.41 16.67
N THR A 134 -11.14 3.59 17.28
CA THR A 134 -12.14 4.11 18.22
C THR A 134 -12.88 5.30 17.65
N LYS A 135 -12.24 6.05 16.73
CA LYS A 135 -12.79 7.25 16.11
C LYS A 135 -12.25 7.44 14.70
N VAL A 136 -13.10 7.89 13.79
CA VAL A 136 -12.73 8.36 12.45
C VAL A 136 -13.25 9.78 12.29
N GLU A 137 -12.37 10.72 11.96
CA GLU A 137 -12.68 12.12 11.73
C GLU A 137 -12.28 12.50 10.31
N LEU A 138 -13.25 12.89 9.50
CA LEU A 138 -12.96 13.36 8.14
C LEU A 138 -12.23 14.71 8.21
N THR A 139 -11.10 14.82 7.53
CA THR A 139 -10.28 16.05 7.46
C THR A 139 -10.30 16.70 6.09
N GLY A 140 -10.89 16.05 5.09
CA GLY A 140 -11.06 16.50 3.74
C GLY A 140 -11.93 15.56 2.93
N ALA A 141 -12.04 15.78 1.63
CA ALA A 141 -12.89 14.98 0.74
C ALA A 141 -12.46 13.49 0.72
N ASN A 142 -11.15 13.24 0.76
CA ASN A 142 -10.55 11.89 0.69
C ASN A 142 -9.60 11.61 1.86
N THR A 143 -9.62 12.42 2.91
CA THR A 143 -8.70 12.30 4.04
C THR A 143 -9.44 12.19 5.35
N ALA A 144 -8.85 11.43 6.28
CA ALA A 144 -9.38 11.26 7.63
C ALA A 144 -8.25 11.09 8.64
N THR A 145 -8.54 11.43 9.88
CA THR A 145 -7.77 11.03 11.05
C THR A 145 -8.45 9.82 11.68
N ILE A 146 -7.71 8.73 11.86
CA ILE A 146 -8.18 7.51 12.51
C ILE A 146 -7.47 7.39 13.85
N THR A 147 -8.22 7.54 14.95
CA THR A 147 -7.72 7.24 16.29
C THR A 147 -8.11 5.82 16.67
N GLY A 148 -7.19 5.08 17.27
CA GLY A 148 -7.45 3.69 17.70
C GLY A 148 -6.50 3.25 18.81
N ASN A 149 -6.80 2.12 19.40
CA ASN A 149 -6.00 1.48 20.43
C ASN A 149 -5.03 0.49 19.78
N LEU A 150 -3.73 0.75 19.93
CA LEU A 150 -2.65 -0.16 19.55
C LEU A 150 -2.23 -0.95 20.79
N THR A 151 -2.34 -2.28 20.71
CA THR A 151 -1.81 -3.18 21.74
C THR A 151 -0.57 -3.88 21.22
N MET A 152 0.54 -3.70 21.92
CA MET A 152 1.84 -4.31 21.63
C MET A 152 2.53 -4.62 22.96
N LEU A 153 3.22 -5.76 23.08
CA LEU A 153 3.90 -6.19 24.32
C LEU A 153 2.98 -6.19 25.56
N GLY A 154 1.68 -6.44 25.38
CA GLY A 154 0.69 -6.42 26.46
C GLY A 154 0.27 -5.02 26.92
N VAL A 155 0.81 -3.95 26.34
CA VAL A 155 0.47 -2.55 26.63
C VAL A 155 -0.46 -2.01 25.56
N THR A 156 -1.54 -1.34 25.95
CA THR A 156 -2.50 -0.68 25.04
C THR A 156 -2.38 0.83 25.18
N LYS A 157 -2.16 1.52 24.07
CA LYS A 157 -2.09 2.99 24.00
C LYS A 157 -2.88 3.51 22.80
N PRO A 158 -3.44 4.71 22.88
CA PRO A 158 -4.06 5.37 21.73
C PRO A 158 -2.98 5.77 20.72
N VAL A 159 -3.30 5.56 19.44
CA VAL A 159 -2.49 5.95 18.28
C VAL A 159 -3.38 6.64 17.27
N THR A 160 -2.82 7.60 16.56
CA THR A 160 -3.51 8.33 15.50
C THR A 160 -2.81 8.11 14.18
N LEU A 161 -3.59 7.79 13.15
CA LEU A 161 -3.16 7.61 11.78
C LEU A 161 -3.82 8.69 10.90
N ALA A 162 -3.04 9.33 10.04
CA ALA A 162 -3.55 10.14 8.95
C ALA A 162 -3.79 9.23 7.75
N ALA A 163 -5.04 9.12 7.30
CA ALA A 163 -5.45 8.23 6.23
C ALA A 163 -5.92 9.00 4.99
N THR A 164 -5.62 8.48 3.83
CA THR A 164 -6.10 8.95 2.53
C THR A 164 -6.83 7.82 1.82
N PHE A 165 -8.03 8.08 1.34
CA PHE A 165 -8.75 7.21 0.41
C PHE A 165 -8.20 7.43 -0.99
N ASN A 166 -7.59 6.40 -1.58
CA ASN A 166 -6.93 6.47 -2.89
C ASN A 166 -7.90 6.25 -4.04
N GLY A 167 -9.05 5.61 -3.77
CA GLY A 167 -10.06 5.30 -4.76
C GLY A 167 -10.71 3.95 -4.54
N GLY A 168 -11.65 3.60 -5.42
CA GLY A 168 -12.31 2.31 -5.36
C GLY A 168 -13.06 1.97 -6.65
N TYR A 169 -13.51 0.72 -6.71
CA TYR A 169 -14.31 0.17 -7.80
C TYR A 169 -15.52 -0.55 -7.23
N THR A 170 -16.71 -0.34 -7.78
CA THR A 170 -17.91 -1.14 -7.46
C THR A 170 -17.77 -2.58 -7.95
N GLN A 171 -16.96 -2.78 -8.99
CA GLN A 171 -16.46 -4.06 -9.48
C GLN A 171 -14.95 -3.94 -9.63
N LYS A 172 -14.19 -4.58 -8.72
CA LYS A 172 -12.72 -4.56 -8.77
C LYS A 172 -12.24 -5.25 -10.07
N PRO A 173 -11.37 -4.62 -10.87
CA PRO A 173 -10.77 -5.27 -12.02
C PRO A 173 -10.11 -6.59 -11.65
N PHE A 174 -10.28 -7.60 -12.50
CA PHE A 174 -9.73 -8.96 -12.33
C PHE A 174 -10.25 -9.74 -11.11
N ALA A 175 -11.16 -9.19 -10.32
CA ALA A 175 -11.83 -9.89 -9.22
C ALA A 175 -13.09 -10.63 -9.71
N PRO A 176 -13.60 -11.63 -8.96
CA PRO A 176 -14.88 -12.26 -9.23
C PRO A 176 -16.02 -11.24 -9.33
N GLU A 177 -17.10 -11.59 -10.05
CA GLU A 177 -18.27 -10.71 -10.18
C GLU A 177 -18.85 -10.34 -8.82
N GLY A 178 -19.26 -9.08 -8.68
CA GLY A 178 -19.84 -8.51 -7.46
C GLY A 178 -18.83 -8.14 -6.36
N VAL A 179 -17.52 -8.25 -6.62
CA VAL A 179 -16.49 -7.87 -5.64
C VAL A 179 -16.08 -6.42 -5.87
N ALA A 180 -16.37 -5.55 -4.90
CA ALA A 180 -15.87 -4.19 -4.86
C ALA A 180 -14.44 -4.14 -4.29
N GLY A 181 -13.64 -3.18 -4.74
CA GLY A 181 -12.29 -2.92 -4.24
C GLY A 181 -12.13 -1.48 -3.79
N ILE A 182 -11.38 -1.25 -2.72
CA ILE A 182 -11.06 0.10 -2.21
C ILE A 182 -9.61 0.14 -1.72
N GLY A 183 -8.95 1.30 -1.88
CA GLY A 183 -7.56 1.51 -1.52
C GLY A 183 -7.36 2.66 -0.54
N PHE A 184 -6.41 2.49 0.38
CA PHE A 184 -6.01 3.51 1.35
C PHE A 184 -4.51 3.54 1.54
N SER A 185 -3.97 4.76 1.72
CA SER A 185 -2.66 5.02 2.30
C SER A 185 -2.86 5.59 3.70
N ALA A 186 -2.04 5.18 4.66
CA ALA A 186 -2.07 5.78 5.98
C ALA A 186 -0.67 5.92 6.59
N THR A 187 -0.47 6.95 7.38
CA THR A 187 0.77 7.19 8.11
C THR A 187 0.50 7.55 9.56
N GLY A 188 1.42 7.20 10.44
CA GLY A 188 1.38 7.59 11.84
C GLY A 188 2.76 7.60 12.46
N THR A 189 2.86 8.12 13.67
CA THR A 189 4.10 8.11 14.45
C THR A 189 3.79 7.69 15.87
N ILE A 190 4.58 6.77 16.41
CA ILE A 190 4.49 6.31 17.78
C ILE A 190 5.84 6.50 18.48
N LYS A 191 5.82 6.60 19.81
CA LYS A 191 7.03 6.47 20.62
C LYS A 191 7.14 5.02 21.07
N ARG A 192 8.13 4.28 20.56
CA ARG A 192 8.27 2.85 20.85
C ARG A 192 8.51 2.57 22.35
N SER A 193 9.10 3.51 23.07
CA SER A 193 9.27 3.42 24.52
C SER A 193 7.93 3.36 25.28
N ASP A 194 6.83 3.89 24.74
CA ASP A 194 5.50 3.80 25.33
C ASP A 194 5.01 2.35 25.50
N TRP A 195 5.56 1.41 24.75
CA TRP A 195 5.33 -0.04 24.85
C TRP A 195 6.50 -0.81 25.45
N GLY A 196 7.50 -0.11 26.03
CA GLY A 196 8.66 -0.73 26.64
C GLY A 196 9.82 -1.04 25.68
N LEU A 197 9.72 -0.67 24.41
CA LEU A 197 10.80 -0.84 23.41
C LEU A 197 11.82 0.30 23.52
N ALA A 198 12.53 0.40 24.64
CA ALA A 198 13.44 1.51 24.94
C ALA A 198 14.92 1.19 24.67
N THR A 199 15.24 -0.02 24.20
CA THR A 199 16.61 -0.45 23.92
C THR A 199 17.30 0.51 22.94
N TYR A 200 18.49 0.98 23.32
CA TYR A 200 19.32 1.94 22.58
C TYR A 200 18.71 3.33 22.35
N VAL A 201 17.63 3.73 23.05
CA VAL A 201 17.17 5.12 23.03
C VAL A 201 18.19 6.00 23.80
N PRO A 202 18.62 7.16 23.26
CA PRO A 202 18.16 7.82 22.04
C PRO A 202 19.00 7.50 20.78
N ALA A 203 20.05 6.69 20.88
CA ALA A 203 20.94 6.38 19.73
C ALA A 203 20.15 5.74 18.56
N VAL A 204 19.25 4.81 18.88
CA VAL A 204 18.16 4.42 17.98
C VAL A 204 16.92 5.19 18.43
N GLY A 205 16.35 5.99 17.53
CA GLY A 205 15.29 6.92 17.83
C GLY A 205 14.09 6.29 18.55
N ASP A 206 13.42 7.07 19.39
CA ASP A 206 12.18 6.66 20.05
C ASP A 206 10.97 6.76 19.15
N SER A 207 10.93 7.79 18.29
CA SER A 207 9.87 7.99 17.30
C SER A 207 9.99 7.01 16.16
N VAL A 208 8.94 6.22 15.95
CA VAL A 208 8.80 5.27 14.83
C VAL A 208 7.69 5.76 13.92
N GLN A 209 8.02 6.01 12.66
CA GLN A 209 7.04 6.30 11.62
C GLN A 209 6.46 4.99 11.11
N ILE A 210 5.14 4.91 11.00
CA ILE A 210 4.38 3.80 10.42
C ILE A 210 3.84 4.25 9.07
N ILE A 211 3.94 3.39 8.05
CA ILE A 211 3.46 3.63 6.69
C ILE A 211 2.67 2.40 6.27
N LEU A 212 1.45 2.62 5.83
CA LEU A 212 0.51 1.60 5.40
C LEU A 212 0.04 1.92 3.99
N GLU A 213 0.12 0.92 3.11
CA GLU A 213 -0.56 0.92 1.81
C GLU A 213 -1.45 -0.32 1.77
N THR A 214 -2.72 -0.15 1.46
CA THR A 214 -3.69 -1.23 1.61
C THR A 214 -4.75 -1.20 0.53
N GLU A 215 -5.06 -2.38 -0.01
CA GLU A 215 -6.29 -2.63 -0.74
C GLU A 215 -7.20 -3.53 0.07
N PHE A 216 -8.50 -3.30 -0.04
CA PHE A 216 -9.52 -4.13 0.57
C PHE A 216 -10.54 -4.54 -0.48
N HIS A 217 -11.18 -5.69 -0.29
CA HIS A 217 -12.29 -6.13 -1.13
C HIS A 217 -13.49 -6.56 -0.29
N SER A 218 -14.68 -6.27 -0.83
CA SER A 218 -15.93 -6.74 -0.25
C SER A 218 -16.11 -8.25 -0.49
N ALA A 219 -16.98 -8.90 0.29
CA ALA A 219 -17.56 -10.15 -0.14
C ALA A 219 -18.32 -9.95 -1.48
N PRO A 220 -18.46 -11.00 -2.31
CA PRO A 220 -19.29 -10.91 -3.50
C PRO A 220 -20.71 -10.44 -3.16
N GLN A 221 -21.16 -9.39 -3.84
CA GLN A 221 -22.54 -8.89 -3.68
C GLN A 221 -23.47 -9.83 -4.45
N VAL A 222 -24.34 -10.51 -3.75
CA VAL A 222 -25.39 -11.34 -4.38
C VAL A 222 -26.39 -10.39 -5.03
N LYS A 223 -26.47 -10.41 -6.36
CA LYS A 223 -27.50 -9.69 -7.10
C LYS A 223 -28.85 -10.33 -6.75
N MET A 224 -29.68 -9.66 -5.95
CA MET A 224 -31.03 -10.14 -5.69
C MET A 224 -31.77 -10.17 -7.02
N PRO A 225 -32.45 -11.25 -7.37
CA PRO A 225 -33.31 -11.29 -8.55
C PRO A 225 -34.42 -10.24 -8.42
N ASN A 226 -34.62 -9.44 -9.49
CA ASN A 226 -35.70 -8.47 -9.59
C ASN A 226 -37.06 -9.19 -9.65
#